data_b097dbf7cc8b9be114481f295d468ad0
#
_entry.id   b097dbf7cc8b9be114481f295d468ad0
#
_cell.length_a   1.000
_cell.length_b   1.000
_cell.length_c   1.000
_cell.angle_alpha   90.00
_cell.angle_beta   90.00
_cell.angle_gamma   90.00
#
_symmetry.space_group_name_H-M   'P 1'
#
loop_
_entity.id
_entity.type
_entity.pdbx_description
1 polymer ?
#
loop_
_entity_poly.entity_id
_entity_poly.type
_entity_poly.pdbx_seq_one_letter_code
_entity_poly.pdbx_strand_id
1 'polypeptide(L)'
;TLFPYTTLFRSIDAIVEASQKAVDARMGIAVKETDFNRNRHAKKAPKPKDPRLSVMRFDTLEGTPISVMVNFGAHPTIESVFEFHWTSEWPGHMQMAVERELGGMCFFMQGAEGDMSPNTREGRRGIDGFGKAIGATVIEMAKAIETTVPATPSLKGMTETLTGPSRLDLQDRMVSGALKQAFFPEMLALTVEMPDNQVTLRVDTLLLNDEIAVVGASGELFSEISNRIKDQSPAKHTLVFGCCNGHCMYVPTREGVEAGGYGADPLVAWVPVGTAEKMIEKAVQNITTLMN
;
A
#
# COMPACT_ATOMS: atom_id res chain seq x y z
N THR A 1 -13.30 -23.28 9.43
CA THR A 1 -13.76 -22.05 8.75
C THR A 1 -14.25 -20.96 9.70
N LEU A 2 -13.60 -20.83 10.88
CA LEU A 2 -13.85 -19.74 11.84
C LEU A 2 -13.01 -18.50 11.52
N PHE A 3 -12.03 -18.60 10.64
CA PHE A 3 -11.00 -17.60 10.40
C PHE A 3 -11.55 -16.25 9.86
N PRO A 4 -12.42 -16.17 8.84
CA PRO A 4 -12.91 -14.89 8.35
C PRO A 4 -13.71 -14.10 9.38
N TYR A 5 -14.59 -14.79 10.12
CA TYR A 5 -15.43 -14.15 11.14
C TYR A 5 -14.60 -13.62 12.33
N THR A 6 -13.62 -14.38 12.80
CA THR A 6 -12.76 -13.94 13.90
C THR A 6 -11.96 -12.70 13.53
N THR A 7 -11.43 -12.65 12.31
CA THR A 7 -10.68 -11.47 11.81
C THR A 7 -11.58 -10.26 11.68
N LEU A 8 -12.79 -10.42 11.14
CA LEU A 8 -13.77 -9.34 11.02
C LEU A 8 -14.15 -8.75 12.38
N PHE A 9 -14.48 -9.60 13.34
CA PHE A 9 -14.84 -9.13 14.70
C PHE A 9 -13.68 -8.42 15.39
N ARG A 10 -12.46 -8.94 15.29
CA ARG A 10 -11.27 -8.28 15.84
C ARG A 10 -11.00 -6.92 15.20
N SER A 11 -11.22 -6.80 13.90
CA SER A 11 -11.08 -5.52 13.20
C SER A 11 -12.13 -4.51 13.64
N ILE A 12 -13.38 -4.95 13.84
CA ILE A 12 -14.46 -4.11 14.36
C ILE A 12 -14.12 -3.66 15.80
N ASP A 13 -13.71 -4.59 16.65
CA ASP A 13 -13.35 -4.29 18.06
C ASP A 13 -12.19 -3.29 18.11
N ALA A 14 -11.17 -3.43 17.26
CA ALA A 14 -10.04 -2.51 17.18
C ALA A 14 -10.47 -1.11 16.74
N ILE A 15 -11.39 -0.98 15.77
CA ILE A 15 -11.91 0.31 15.30
C ILE A 15 -12.74 0.97 16.42
N VAL A 16 -13.60 0.21 17.09
CA VAL A 16 -14.42 0.71 18.21
C VAL A 16 -13.53 1.17 19.36
N GLU A 17 -12.53 0.37 19.73
CA GLU A 17 -11.59 0.71 20.79
C GLU A 17 -10.79 1.97 20.45
N ALA A 18 -10.28 2.08 19.22
CA ALA A 18 -9.56 3.26 18.75
C ALA A 18 -10.43 4.52 18.81
N SER A 19 -11.70 4.42 18.39
CA SER A 19 -12.65 5.53 18.47
C SER A 19 -12.93 5.98 19.89
N GLN A 20 -13.05 5.04 20.85
CA GLN A 20 -13.28 5.33 22.27
C GLN A 20 -12.06 5.93 22.96
N LYS A 21 -10.85 5.62 22.48
CA LYS A 21 -9.57 6.11 23.00
C LYS A 21 -9.02 7.31 22.25
N ALA A 22 -9.79 7.87 21.31
CA ALA A 22 -9.35 9.03 20.53
C ALA A 22 -9.07 10.23 21.44
N VAL A 23 -7.95 10.89 21.21
CA VAL A 23 -7.51 12.08 21.92
C VAL A 23 -7.06 13.15 20.92
N ASP A 24 -7.05 14.40 21.34
CA ASP A 24 -6.47 15.48 20.53
C ASP A 24 -4.97 15.23 20.32
N ALA A 25 -4.53 15.43 19.09
CA ALA A 25 -3.16 15.10 18.72
C ALA A 25 -2.50 16.19 17.86
N ARG A 26 -1.20 16.24 17.96
CA ARG A 26 -0.30 16.96 17.04
C ARG A 26 0.17 15.98 15.97
N MET A 27 0.40 16.45 14.78
CA MET A 27 0.89 15.60 13.69
C MET A 27 1.98 16.29 12.87
N GLY A 28 2.79 15.47 12.21
CA GLY A 28 3.78 15.92 11.24
C GLY A 28 4.15 14.81 10.27
N ILE A 29 4.74 15.16 9.15
CA ILE A 29 5.11 14.23 8.08
C ILE A 29 6.50 14.56 7.54
N ALA A 30 7.26 13.53 7.20
CA ALA A 30 8.49 13.62 6.43
C ALA A 30 8.52 12.57 5.33
N VAL A 31 9.18 12.91 4.22
CA VAL A 31 9.40 12.00 3.08
C VAL A 31 10.89 11.99 2.76
N LYS A 32 11.46 10.80 2.57
CA LYS A 32 12.87 10.60 2.25
C LYS A 32 13.00 9.59 1.12
N GLU A 33 13.78 9.90 0.10
CA GLU A 33 14.17 8.91 -0.90
C GLU A 33 15.18 7.92 -0.29
N THR A 34 14.95 6.65 -0.56
CA THR A 34 15.75 5.55 -0.03
C THR A 34 16.10 4.54 -1.11
N ASP A 35 16.94 3.59 -0.78
CA ASP A 35 17.28 2.47 -1.66
C ASP A 35 16.83 1.12 -1.06
N PHE A 36 15.83 1.15 -0.16
CA PHE A 36 15.31 -0.07 0.44
C PHE A 36 14.49 -0.94 -0.51
N ASN A 37 14.04 -0.40 -1.65
CA ASN A 37 13.33 -1.19 -2.64
C ASN A 37 14.06 -1.25 -3.99
N ARG A 38 13.69 -2.26 -4.79
CA ARG A 38 14.16 -2.45 -6.16
C ARG A 38 13.03 -2.97 -7.02
N ASN A 39 12.99 -2.55 -8.29
CA ASN A 39 12.05 -3.11 -9.26
C ASN A 39 12.47 -4.53 -9.63
N ARG A 40 11.53 -5.49 -9.50
CA ARG A 40 11.72 -6.92 -9.81
C ARG A 40 11.17 -7.31 -11.18
N HIS A 41 10.30 -6.46 -11.76
CA HIS A 41 9.58 -6.73 -13.00
C HIS A 41 10.35 -6.27 -14.24
N ALA A 42 10.80 -5.00 -14.26
CA ALA A 42 11.41 -4.40 -15.43
C ALA A 42 12.71 -5.12 -15.84
N LYS A 43 12.80 -5.50 -17.12
CA LYS A 43 13.97 -6.19 -17.70
C LYS A 43 15.05 -5.23 -18.18
N LYS A 44 14.65 -4.01 -18.57
CA LYS A 44 15.54 -2.98 -19.13
C LYS A 44 15.71 -1.81 -18.17
N ALA A 45 16.86 -1.17 -18.18
CA ALA A 45 17.11 0.08 -17.46
C ALA A 45 16.65 1.29 -18.30
N PRO A 46 16.25 2.42 -17.66
CA PRO A 46 16.10 2.58 -16.22
C PRO A 46 14.88 1.80 -15.70
N LYS A 47 15.04 1.15 -14.54
CA LYS A 47 13.93 0.42 -13.92
C LYS A 47 13.10 1.37 -13.08
N PRO A 48 11.80 1.56 -13.37
CA PRO A 48 10.95 2.44 -12.57
C PRO A 48 10.87 1.92 -11.13
N LYS A 49 10.88 2.82 -10.17
CA LYS A 49 10.67 2.51 -8.74
C LYS A 49 10.13 3.76 -8.04
N ASP A 50 9.39 3.58 -6.97
CA ASP A 50 9.09 4.66 -6.03
C ASP A 50 10.02 4.53 -4.80
N PRO A 51 11.08 5.36 -4.69
CA PRO A 51 12.04 5.27 -3.59
C PRO A 51 11.56 5.95 -2.31
N ARG A 52 10.39 6.63 -2.34
CA ARG A 52 9.92 7.51 -1.27
C ARG A 52 9.40 6.71 -0.08
N LEU A 53 10.10 6.82 1.03
CA LEU A 53 9.67 6.38 2.36
C LEU A 53 8.99 7.56 3.03
N SER A 54 7.70 7.43 3.34
CA SER A 54 6.92 8.46 4.03
C SER A 54 6.67 8.05 5.47
N VAL A 55 6.87 8.98 6.40
CA VAL A 55 6.67 8.77 7.84
C VAL A 55 5.78 9.89 8.37
N MET A 56 4.64 9.52 8.95
CA MET A 56 3.78 10.44 9.71
C MET A 56 3.91 10.13 11.20
N ARG A 57 4.06 11.17 12.01
CA ARG A 57 4.12 11.06 13.47
C ARG A 57 2.94 11.76 14.11
N PHE A 58 2.38 11.12 15.13
CA PHE A 58 1.29 11.64 15.94
C PHE A 58 1.71 11.63 17.41
N ASP A 59 1.61 12.77 18.07
CA ASP A 59 1.89 12.94 19.50
C ASP A 59 0.66 13.52 20.21
N THR A 60 0.56 13.30 21.53
CA THR A 60 -0.40 14.05 22.36
C THR A 60 -0.06 15.56 22.32
N LEU A 61 -0.95 16.39 22.82
CA LEU A 61 -0.69 17.84 22.90
C LEU A 61 0.56 18.15 23.74
N GLU A 62 0.88 17.30 24.73
CA GLU A 62 2.05 17.40 25.60
C GLU A 62 3.33 16.85 24.93
N GLY A 63 3.23 16.24 23.75
CA GLY A 63 4.37 15.73 23.00
C GLY A 63 4.72 14.26 23.28
N THR A 64 3.85 13.50 23.96
CA THR A 64 4.04 12.07 24.13
C THR A 64 3.68 11.33 22.83
N PRO A 65 4.54 10.44 22.31
CA PRO A 65 4.24 9.70 21.09
C PRO A 65 2.99 8.82 21.21
N ILE A 66 2.05 8.99 20.27
CA ILE A 66 0.87 8.13 20.13
C ILE A 66 1.17 7.06 19.10
N SER A 67 1.59 7.48 17.90
CA SER A 67 1.87 6.54 16.82
C SER A 67 2.78 7.12 15.74
N VAL A 68 3.39 6.18 14.99
CA VAL A 68 4.12 6.46 13.76
C VAL A 68 3.51 5.63 12.64
N MET A 69 3.09 6.26 11.55
CA MET A 69 2.62 5.59 10.35
C MET A 69 3.69 5.65 9.27
N VAL A 70 4.00 4.50 8.68
CA VAL A 70 5.03 4.33 7.65
C VAL A 70 4.38 3.87 6.36
N ASN A 71 4.58 4.58 5.25
CA ASN A 71 4.16 4.16 3.92
C ASN A 71 5.38 3.93 3.03
N PHE A 72 5.48 2.73 2.47
CA PHE A 72 6.57 2.34 1.58
C PHE A 72 6.16 1.23 0.63
N GLY A 73 6.60 1.30 -0.63
CA GLY A 73 6.31 0.31 -1.68
C GLY A 73 7.39 -0.76 -1.77
N ALA A 74 7.21 -1.87 -1.05
CA ALA A 74 8.02 -3.07 -1.21
C ALA A 74 7.28 -4.29 -0.67
N HIS A 75 7.24 -5.39 -1.42
CA HIS A 75 6.63 -6.63 -0.97
C HIS A 75 7.28 -7.15 0.32
N PRO A 76 6.52 -7.66 1.29
CA PRO A 76 7.06 -8.38 2.44
C PRO A 76 7.37 -9.84 2.04
N THR A 77 8.44 -10.04 1.27
CA THR A 77 8.81 -11.32 0.64
C THR A 77 10.31 -11.60 0.72
N ILE A 78 10.94 -11.28 1.84
CA ILE A 78 12.34 -11.62 2.10
C ILE A 78 12.45 -13.08 2.50
N GLU A 79 11.49 -13.56 3.29
CA GLU A 79 11.43 -14.95 3.71
C GLU A 79 10.93 -15.85 2.59
N SER A 80 11.41 -17.07 2.56
CA SER A 80 11.03 -18.04 1.54
C SER A 80 9.58 -18.50 1.72
N VAL A 81 8.82 -18.60 0.64
CA VAL A 81 7.48 -19.20 0.63
C VAL A 81 7.48 -20.69 1.04
N PHE A 82 8.65 -21.32 1.13
CA PHE A 82 8.82 -22.71 1.60
C PHE A 82 9.01 -22.81 3.12
N GLU A 83 9.17 -21.68 3.82
CA GLU A 83 9.21 -21.63 5.27
C GLU A 83 7.78 -21.57 5.81
N PHE A 84 7.20 -22.72 6.13
CA PHE A 84 5.80 -22.86 6.57
C PHE A 84 5.59 -22.43 8.03
N HIS A 85 5.84 -21.17 8.33
CA HIS A 85 5.54 -20.57 9.64
C HIS A 85 4.90 -19.19 9.49
N TRP A 86 4.24 -18.75 10.55
CA TRP A 86 3.67 -17.39 10.60
C TRP A 86 4.79 -16.39 10.85
N THR A 87 4.86 -15.37 10.02
CA THR A 87 5.82 -14.27 10.17
C THR A 87 5.16 -12.94 9.88
N SER A 88 5.57 -11.88 10.58
CA SER A 88 5.23 -10.50 10.27
C SER A 88 6.18 -9.91 9.22
N GLU A 89 7.10 -10.70 8.74
CA GLU A 89 8.10 -10.38 7.75
C GLU A 89 8.89 -9.10 8.13
N TRP A 90 9.58 -8.44 7.20
CA TRP A 90 10.36 -7.25 7.51
C TRP A 90 9.53 -6.07 8.08
N PRO A 91 8.24 -5.86 7.71
CA PRO A 91 7.45 -4.78 8.31
C PRO A 91 7.28 -4.92 9.81
N GLY A 92 7.01 -6.13 10.31
CA GLY A 92 6.88 -6.36 11.74
C GLY A 92 8.18 -6.11 12.50
N HIS A 93 9.33 -6.49 11.95
CA HIS A 93 10.63 -6.20 12.54
C HIS A 93 10.93 -4.69 12.56
N MET A 94 10.51 -3.96 11.53
CA MET A 94 10.57 -2.49 11.48
C MET A 94 9.69 -1.89 12.58
N GLN A 95 8.41 -2.30 12.65
CA GLN A 95 7.45 -1.80 13.65
C GLN A 95 7.96 -2.01 15.07
N MET A 96 8.40 -3.22 15.41
CA MET A 96 8.97 -3.52 16.73
C MET A 96 10.20 -2.65 17.07
N ALA A 97 11.05 -2.34 16.10
CA ALA A 97 12.20 -1.46 16.32
C ALA A 97 11.76 -0.03 16.60
N VAL A 98 10.79 0.50 15.85
CA VAL A 98 10.24 1.85 16.01
C VAL A 98 9.52 2.00 17.35
N GLU A 99 8.63 1.06 17.69
CA GLU A 99 7.87 1.07 18.95
C GLU A 99 8.77 1.00 20.18
N ARG A 100 9.82 0.17 20.12
CA ARG A 100 10.80 0.07 21.21
C ARG A 100 11.55 1.36 21.48
N GLU A 101 11.87 2.08 20.42
CA GLU A 101 12.71 3.29 20.50
C GLU A 101 11.90 4.56 20.79
N LEU A 102 10.70 4.68 20.21
CA LEU A 102 9.91 5.91 20.28
C LEU A 102 8.76 5.83 21.30
N GLY A 103 8.30 4.61 21.62
CA GLY A 103 7.03 4.40 22.30
C GLY A 103 5.85 4.56 21.31
N GLY A 104 4.62 4.36 21.83
CA GLY A 104 3.42 4.38 21.01
C GLY A 104 3.32 3.18 20.07
N MET A 105 2.52 3.28 19.02
CA MET A 105 2.30 2.21 18.03
C MET A 105 2.96 2.56 16.70
N CYS A 106 3.40 1.55 15.95
CA CYS A 106 3.89 1.75 14.59
C CYS A 106 2.98 1.02 13.59
N PHE A 107 2.47 1.74 12.58
CA PHE A 107 1.66 1.20 11.50
C PHE A 107 2.46 1.15 10.21
N PHE A 108 2.45 0.00 9.54
CA PHE A 108 2.95 -0.11 8.17
C PHE A 108 1.78 -0.10 7.19
N MET A 109 1.80 0.85 6.26
CA MET A 109 0.85 0.98 5.18
C MET A 109 1.55 0.64 3.86
N GLN A 110 1.14 -0.49 3.27
CA GLN A 110 1.72 -0.96 2.01
C GLN A 110 1.55 0.08 0.92
N GLY A 111 2.65 0.42 0.24
CA GLY A 111 2.64 1.32 -0.91
C GLY A 111 2.35 0.58 -2.22
N ALA A 112 2.73 1.17 -3.35
CA ALA A 112 2.68 0.53 -4.66
C ALA A 112 3.84 -0.48 -4.76
N GLU A 113 3.56 -1.72 -4.47
CA GLU A 113 4.55 -2.80 -4.37
C GLU A 113 4.55 -3.77 -5.55
N GLY A 114 3.56 -3.74 -6.42
CA GLY A 114 3.30 -4.77 -7.43
C GLY A 114 4.54 -5.21 -8.20
N ASP A 115 5.38 -4.28 -8.60
CA ASP A 115 6.65 -4.53 -9.28
C ASP A 115 7.89 -4.36 -8.37
N MET A 116 7.69 -4.19 -7.05
CA MET A 116 8.75 -3.83 -6.11
C MET A 116 9.06 -4.94 -5.11
N SER A 117 10.33 -5.23 -4.92
CA SER A 117 10.84 -6.12 -3.86
C SER A 117 11.76 -5.35 -2.91
N PRO A 118 11.96 -5.87 -1.67
CA PRO A 118 13.01 -5.37 -0.81
C PRO A 118 14.38 -5.44 -1.49
N ASN A 119 15.18 -4.40 -1.33
CA ASN A 119 16.54 -4.38 -1.82
C ASN A 119 17.50 -4.82 -0.72
N THR A 120 17.51 -6.12 -0.45
CA THR A 120 18.43 -6.74 0.53
C THR A 120 19.86 -6.72 0.00
N ARG A 121 20.81 -6.39 0.89
CA ARG A 121 22.25 -6.39 0.59
C ARG A 121 23.04 -6.58 1.88
N GLU A 122 24.35 -6.56 1.81
CA GLU A 122 25.21 -6.60 2.98
C GLU A 122 24.82 -5.53 4.01
N GLY A 123 24.80 -5.90 5.29
CA GLY A 123 24.33 -5.05 6.39
C GLY A 123 22.81 -4.99 6.58
N ARG A 124 21.99 -5.54 5.63
CA ARG A 124 20.52 -5.61 5.74
C ARG A 124 19.96 -6.89 5.09
N ARG A 125 20.52 -8.04 5.47
CA ARG A 125 20.06 -9.36 5.00
C ARG A 125 19.03 -9.94 5.95
N GLY A 126 18.11 -10.75 5.41
CA GLY A 126 17.03 -11.38 6.15
C GLY A 126 15.99 -10.39 6.65
N ILE A 127 14.91 -10.92 7.21
CA ILE A 127 13.78 -10.12 7.69
C ILE A 127 14.18 -9.19 8.84
N ASP A 128 14.96 -9.71 9.78
CA ASP A 128 15.42 -8.94 10.95
C ASP A 128 16.41 -7.84 10.55
N GLY A 129 17.43 -8.16 9.75
CA GLY A 129 18.43 -7.18 9.32
C GLY A 129 17.84 -6.08 8.45
N PHE A 130 16.92 -6.43 7.55
CA PHE A 130 16.24 -5.45 6.70
C PHE A 130 15.26 -4.59 7.51
N GLY A 131 14.43 -5.24 8.35
CA GLY A 131 13.48 -4.54 9.20
C GLY A 131 14.14 -3.54 10.16
N LYS A 132 15.24 -3.93 10.80
CA LYS A 132 16.05 -3.03 11.65
C LYS A 132 16.66 -1.87 10.87
N ALA A 133 17.17 -2.12 9.66
CA ALA A 133 17.78 -1.08 8.84
C ALA A 133 16.78 -0.01 8.39
N ILE A 134 15.62 -0.41 7.88
CA ILE A 134 14.55 0.53 7.54
C ILE A 134 13.97 1.19 8.79
N GLY A 135 13.80 0.43 9.89
CA GLY A 135 13.37 0.94 11.19
C GLY A 135 14.27 2.05 11.73
N ALA A 136 15.59 1.90 11.63
CA ALA A 136 16.54 2.95 12.02
C ALA A 136 16.33 4.25 11.22
N THR A 137 16.07 4.12 9.91
CA THR A 137 15.75 5.29 9.06
C THR A 137 14.41 5.92 9.46
N VAL A 138 13.38 5.12 9.74
CA VAL A 138 12.08 5.61 10.23
C VAL A 138 12.24 6.35 11.56
N ILE A 139 13.02 5.80 12.50
CA ILE A 139 13.30 6.42 13.80
C ILE A 139 14.01 7.77 13.63
N GLU A 140 15.02 7.82 12.77
CA GLU A 140 15.72 9.07 12.44
C GLU A 140 14.75 10.12 11.91
N MET A 141 13.91 9.75 10.93
CA MET A 141 12.91 10.64 10.34
C MET A 141 11.87 11.07 11.37
N ALA A 142 11.33 10.15 12.16
CA ALA A 142 10.31 10.45 13.16
C ALA A 142 10.84 11.39 14.27
N LYS A 143 12.10 11.24 14.68
CA LYS A 143 12.73 12.14 15.65
C LYS A 143 12.94 13.56 15.09
N ALA A 144 13.13 13.69 13.78
CA ALA A 144 13.30 14.98 13.10
C ALA A 144 11.97 15.66 12.74
N ILE A 145 10.83 14.94 12.80
CA ILE A 145 9.51 15.51 12.53
C ILE A 145 9.10 16.41 13.69
N GLU A 146 8.85 17.68 13.39
CA GLU A 146 8.15 18.60 14.27
C GLU A 146 6.64 18.38 14.11
N THR A 147 5.98 17.98 15.20
CA THR A 147 4.52 17.78 15.21
C THR A 147 3.82 19.08 15.63
N THR A 148 2.77 19.45 14.90
CA THR A 148 1.99 20.67 15.13
C THR A 148 0.51 20.38 15.18
N VAL A 149 -0.25 21.24 15.87
CA VAL A 149 -1.72 21.22 15.81
C VAL A 149 -2.11 22.02 14.56
N PRO A 150 -2.90 21.43 13.63
CA PRO A 150 -3.38 22.18 12.48
C PRO A 150 -4.24 23.38 12.92
N ALA A 151 -4.05 24.52 12.30
CA ALA A 151 -4.85 25.71 12.59
C ALA A 151 -6.35 25.48 12.32
N THR A 152 -6.66 24.72 11.28
CA THR A 152 -8.02 24.32 10.90
C THR A 152 -8.02 22.83 10.56
N PRO A 153 -8.28 21.96 11.55
CA PRO A 153 -8.34 20.52 11.29
C PRO A 153 -9.45 20.21 10.29
N SER A 154 -9.11 19.46 9.26
CA SER A 154 -10.08 19.02 8.25
C SER A 154 -9.77 17.64 7.74
N LEU A 155 -10.82 16.90 7.42
CA LEU A 155 -10.75 15.61 6.75
C LEU A 155 -11.85 15.57 5.70
N LYS A 156 -11.44 15.53 4.43
CA LYS A 156 -12.35 15.39 3.28
C LYS A 156 -12.06 14.07 2.59
N GLY A 157 -13.03 13.50 1.88
CA GLY A 157 -12.84 12.24 1.18
C GLY A 157 -13.74 12.07 -0.03
N MET A 158 -13.24 11.32 -1.02
CA MET A 158 -13.97 10.90 -2.22
C MET A 158 -13.65 9.46 -2.54
N THR A 159 -14.61 8.76 -3.13
CA THR A 159 -14.47 7.40 -3.62
C THR A 159 -14.87 7.33 -5.08
N GLU A 160 -14.04 6.69 -5.89
CA GLU A 160 -14.33 6.35 -7.28
C GLU A 160 -14.30 4.83 -7.46
N THR A 161 -15.13 4.34 -8.36
CA THR A 161 -15.17 2.92 -8.76
C THR A 161 -14.86 2.80 -10.23
N LEU A 162 -13.91 1.96 -10.57
CA LEU A 162 -13.54 1.63 -11.94
C LEU A 162 -13.95 0.19 -12.22
N THR A 163 -14.79 -0.02 -13.22
CA THR A 163 -15.23 -1.36 -13.63
C THR A 163 -14.88 -1.59 -15.09
N GLY A 164 -14.46 -2.80 -15.42
CA GLY A 164 -14.15 -3.17 -16.79
C GLY A 164 -14.00 -4.69 -16.95
N PRO A 165 -14.04 -5.20 -18.20
CA PRO A 165 -13.94 -6.62 -18.47
C PRO A 165 -12.57 -7.15 -18.03
N SER A 166 -12.56 -8.34 -17.40
CA SER A 166 -11.33 -9.02 -17.09
C SER A 166 -10.56 -9.39 -18.38
N ARG A 167 -9.24 -9.33 -18.31
CA ARG A 167 -8.35 -9.79 -19.39
C ARG A 167 -8.38 -11.32 -19.58
N LEU A 168 -8.84 -12.04 -18.57
CA LEU A 168 -9.09 -13.47 -18.63
C LEU A 168 -10.57 -13.73 -18.46
N ASP A 169 -11.09 -14.72 -19.16
CA ASP A 169 -12.41 -15.27 -18.85
C ASP A 169 -12.31 -16.17 -17.62
N LEU A 170 -12.58 -15.58 -16.46
CA LEU A 170 -12.51 -16.26 -15.16
C LEU A 170 -13.66 -17.28 -14.99
N GLN A 171 -14.68 -17.25 -15.86
CA GLN A 171 -15.78 -18.21 -15.90
C GLN A 171 -15.43 -19.44 -16.77
N ASP A 172 -14.41 -19.35 -17.61
CA ASP A 172 -13.93 -20.49 -18.40
C ASP A 172 -13.37 -21.59 -17.50
N ARG A 173 -13.80 -22.85 -17.73
CA ARG A 173 -13.43 -24.00 -16.90
C ARG A 173 -11.93 -24.33 -16.97
N MET A 174 -11.30 -24.10 -18.11
CA MET A 174 -9.85 -24.35 -18.25
C MET A 174 -9.05 -23.28 -17.53
N VAL A 175 -9.44 -22.02 -17.65
CA VAL A 175 -8.82 -20.89 -16.92
C VAL A 175 -8.99 -21.08 -15.42
N SER A 176 -10.20 -21.32 -14.94
CA SER A 176 -10.46 -21.57 -13.52
C SER A 176 -9.75 -22.81 -12.99
N GLY A 177 -9.63 -23.87 -13.82
CA GLY A 177 -8.86 -25.07 -13.49
C GLY A 177 -7.35 -24.78 -13.38
N ALA A 178 -6.78 -23.99 -14.28
CA ALA A 178 -5.39 -23.58 -14.23
C ALA A 178 -5.09 -22.69 -13.02
N LEU A 179 -5.98 -21.75 -12.72
CA LEU A 179 -5.88 -20.90 -11.53
C LEU A 179 -5.92 -21.72 -10.23
N LYS A 180 -6.77 -22.75 -10.16
CA LYS A 180 -6.85 -23.70 -9.03
C LYS A 180 -5.54 -24.44 -8.77
N GLN A 181 -4.80 -24.74 -9.81
CA GLN A 181 -3.50 -25.43 -9.70
C GLN A 181 -2.35 -24.46 -9.38
N ALA A 182 -2.44 -23.22 -9.87
CA ALA A 182 -1.39 -22.22 -9.72
C ALA A 182 -1.50 -21.41 -8.43
N PHE A 183 -2.70 -21.26 -7.87
CA PHE A 183 -3.00 -20.44 -6.71
C PHE A 183 -3.78 -21.23 -5.66
N PHE A 184 -3.98 -20.61 -4.50
CA PHE A 184 -4.78 -21.17 -3.43
C PHE A 184 -6.26 -21.30 -3.87
N PRO A 185 -6.93 -22.40 -3.55
CA PRO A 185 -8.35 -22.59 -3.89
C PRO A 185 -9.26 -21.45 -3.40
N GLU A 186 -8.89 -20.81 -2.28
CA GLU A 186 -9.62 -19.71 -1.69
C GLU A 186 -9.61 -18.45 -2.59
N MET A 187 -8.60 -18.25 -3.41
CA MET A 187 -8.56 -17.13 -4.37
C MET A 187 -9.67 -17.22 -5.41
N LEU A 188 -10.17 -18.40 -5.68
CA LEU A 188 -11.29 -18.59 -6.61
C LEU A 188 -12.63 -18.16 -6.02
N ALA A 189 -12.74 -18.10 -4.69
CA ALA A 189 -13.91 -17.52 -4.06
C ALA A 189 -14.07 -16.04 -4.45
N LEU A 190 -12.96 -15.34 -4.69
CA LEU A 190 -12.95 -13.97 -5.16
C LEU A 190 -13.47 -13.82 -6.60
N THR A 191 -13.33 -14.84 -7.44
CA THR A 191 -13.84 -14.80 -8.82
C THR A 191 -15.37 -14.96 -8.88
N VAL A 192 -15.98 -15.54 -7.85
CA VAL A 192 -17.45 -15.65 -7.73
C VAL A 192 -18.08 -14.27 -7.52
N GLU A 193 -17.32 -13.32 -6.95
CA GLU A 193 -17.77 -11.95 -6.74
C GLU A 193 -17.59 -11.06 -7.98
N MET A 194 -17.17 -11.63 -9.12
CA MET A 194 -16.98 -10.93 -10.40
C MET A 194 -18.09 -11.29 -11.40
N PRO A 195 -19.32 -10.77 -11.25
CA PRO A 195 -20.40 -11.07 -12.16
C PRO A 195 -20.02 -10.62 -13.58
N ASP A 196 -20.45 -11.39 -14.56
CA ASP A 196 -20.24 -11.07 -15.99
C ASP A 196 -18.77 -10.86 -16.38
N ASN A 197 -17.85 -11.52 -15.68
CA ASN A 197 -16.40 -11.39 -15.89
C ASN A 197 -15.88 -9.92 -15.80
N GLN A 198 -16.52 -9.12 -14.94
CA GLN A 198 -16.12 -7.74 -14.70
C GLN A 198 -15.21 -7.63 -13.46
N VAL A 199 -14.11 -6.90 -13.60
CA VAL A 199 -13.24 -6.54 -12.49
C VAL A 199 -13.59 -5.13 -12.02
N THR A 200 -13.81 -4.99 -10.72
CA THR A 200 -14.13 -3.71 -10.09
C THR A 200 -13.04 -3.31 -9.11
N LEU A 201 -12.56 -2.07 -9.22
CA LEU A 201 -11.56 -1.47 -8.34
C LEU A 201 -12.11 -0.22 -7.69
N ARG A 202 -11.61 0.06 -6.51
CA ARG A 202 -11.89 1.32 -5.82
C ARG A 202 -10.62 2.20 -5.79
N VAL A 203 -10.86 3.49 -5.88
CA VAL A 203 -9.87 4.55 -5.63
C VAL A 203 -10.47 5.46 -4.58
N ASP A 204 -10.01 5.35 -3.36
CA ASP A 204 -10.43 6.19 -2.25
C ASP A 204 -9.38 7.28 -2.03
N THR A 205 -9.80 8.50 -1.91
CA THR A 205 -8.94 9.66 -1.71
C THR A 205 -9.36 10.39 -0.45
N LEU A 206 -8.43 10.57 0.47
CA LEU A 206 -8.60 11.41 1.66
C LEU A 206 -7.68 12.61 1.55
N LEU A 207 -8.14 13.75 2.01
CA LEU A 207 -7.34 14.97 2.16
C LEU A 207 -7.40 15.42 3.61
N LEU A 208 -6.23 15.41 4.26
CA LEU A 208 -6.04 15.83 5.65
C LEU A 208 -5.48 17.26 5.68
N ASN A 209 -6.17 18.14 6.40
CA ASN A 209 -5.75 19.52 6.68
C ASN A 209 -5.39 20.32 5.41
N ASP A 210 -6.00 20.00 4.28
CA ASP A 210 -5.75 20.58 2.95
C ASP A 210 -4.27 20.47 2.48
N GLU A 211 -3.44 19.65 3.15
CA GLU A 211 -2.02 19.49 2.85
C GLU A 211 -1.61 18.06 2.48
N ILE A 212 -2.22 17.04 3.08
CA ILE A 212 -1.80 15.66 2.95
C ILE A 212 -2.88 14.85 2.25
N ALA A 213 -2.62 14.42 1.03
CA ALA A 213 -3.47 13.50 0.31
C ALA A 213 -3.06 12.05 0.61
N VAL A 214 -4.06 11.20 0.85
CA VAL A 214 -3.90 9.74 0.95
C VAL A 214 -4.78 9.10 -0.11
N VAL A 215 -4.15 8.36 -1.01
CA VAL A 215 -4.85 7.61 -2.07
C VAL A 215 -4.74 6.13 -1.76
N GLY A 216 -5.86 5.49 -1.46
CA GLY A 216 -5.96 4.04 -1.31
C GLY A 216 -6.58 3.42 -2.55
N ALA A 217 -5.95 2.40 -3.12
CA ALA A 217 -6.46 1.76 -4.32
C ALA A 217 -6.43 0.23 -4.24
N SER A 218 -7.40 -0.41 -4.89
CA SER A 218 -7.50 -1.86 -4.95
C SER A 218 -6.35 -2.46 -5.76
N GLY A 219 -5.86 -3.64 -5.33
CA GLY A 219 -4.86 -4.42 -6.03
C GLY A 219 -3.42 -4.04 -5.75
N GLU A 220 -2.51 -4.84 -6.32
CA GLU A 220 -1.06 -4.67 -6.22
C GLU A 220 -0.57 -3.71 -7.30
N LEU A 221 -0.46 -2.44 -6.95
CA LEU A 221 -0.14 -1.36 -7.88
C LEU A 221 1.32 -1.41 -8.33
N PHE A 222 1.59 -1.22 -9.62
CA PHE A 222 2.96 -0.97 -10.07
C PHE A 222 3.46 0.39 -9.57
N SER A 223 4.74 0.48 -9.25
CA SER A 223 5.38 1.65 -8.63
C SER A 223 5.20 2.94 -9.43
N GLU A 224 5.11 2.84 -10.75
CA GLU A 224 4.90 3.98 -11.64
C GLU A 224 3.52 4.65 -11.43
N ILE A 225 2.53 3.91 -10.94
CA ILE A 225 1.23 4.50 -10.56
C ILE A 225 1.44 5.48 -9.38
N SER A 226 2.17 5.03 -8.35
CA SER A 226 2.50 5.87 -7.20
C SER A 226 3.32 7.09 -7.61
N ASN A 227 4.33 6.91 -8.47
CA ASN A 227 5.14 8.01 -9.00
C ASN A 227 4.26 9.07 -9.65
N ARG A 228 3.44 8.67 -10.63
CA ARG A 228 2.60 9.60 -11.39
C ARG A 228 1.54 10.29 -10.55
N ILE A 229 0.94 9.59 -9.58
CA ILE A 229 -0.01 10.22 -8.64
C ILE A 229 0.70 11.27 -7.79
N LYS A 230 1.84 10.93 -7.18
CA LYS A 230 2.61 11.83 -6.32
C LYS A 230 3.17 13.03 -7.07
N ASP A 231 3.66 12.82 -8.30
CA ASP A 231 4.28 13.87 -9.11
C ASP A 231 3.25 14.85 -9.73
N GLN A 232 2.01 14.39 -9.94
CA GLN A 232 0.92 15.22 -10.47
C GLN A 232 0.00 15.79 -9.39
N SER A 233 0.14 15.35 -8.15
CA SER A 233 -0.69 15.79 -7.03
C SER A 233 -0.45 17.25 -6.69
N PRO A 234 -1.50 18.07 -6.53
CA PRO A 234 -1.38 19.43 -6.03
C PRO A 234 -1.18 19.51 -4.51
N ALA A 235 -1.37 18.41 -3.77
CA ALA A 235 -1.17 18.38 -2.32
C ALA A 235 0.32 18.45 -1.97
N LYS A 236 0.64 19.09 -0.85
CA LYS A 236 2.01 19.23 -0.34
C LYS A 236 2.70 17.88 -0.12
N HIS A 237 1.93 16.91 0.36
CA HIS A 237 2.36 15.53 0.53
C HIS A 237 1.29 14.58 -0.01
N THR A 238 1.72 13.50 -0.67
CA THR A 238 0.81 12.48 -1.17
C THR A 238 1.33 11.10 -0.83
N LEU A 239 0.51 10.30 -0.16
CA LEU A 239 0.75 8.90 0.14
C LEU A 239 -0.13 8.04 -0.76
N VAL A 240 0.42 6.92 -1.23
CA VAL A 240 -0.32 5.94 -2.04
C VAL A 240 -0.29 4.59 -1.32
N PHE A 241 -1.47 4.05 -1.04
CA PHE A 241 -1.66 2.74 -0.42
C PHE A 241 -2.18 1.76 -1.46
N GLY A 242 -1.45 0.67 -1.69
CA GLY A 242 -1.90 -0.47 -2.45
C GLY A 242 -2.71 -1.44 -1.60
N CYS A 243 -3.30 -2.45 -2.22
CA CYS A 243 -4.08 -3.49 -1.57
C CYS A 243 -5.22 -2.97 -0.69
N CYS A 244 -5.81 -1.82 -1.05
CA CYS A 244 -6.88 -1.16 -0.30
C CYS A 244 -8.27 -1.49 -0.88
N ASN A 245 -9.22 -1.78 0.01
CA ASN A 245 -10.66 -1.78 -0.28
C ASN A 245 -11.10 -2.63 -1.47
N GLY A 246 -10.42 -3.74 -1.73
CA GLY A 246 -10.77 -4.66 -2.80
C GLY A 246 -9.58 -5.47 -3.27
N HIS A 247 -9.87 -6.50 -4.05
CA HIS A 247 -8.87 -7.39 -4.61
C HIS A 247 -9.05 -7.51 -6.12
N CYS A 248 -7.98 -7.31 -6.89
CA CYS A 248 -8.00 -7.47 -8.34
C CYS A 248 -6.65 -7.93 -8.89
N MET A 249 -5.83 -8.53 -8.04
CA MET A 249 -4.46 -8.93 -8.37
C MET A 249 -3.59 -7.71 -8.74
N TYR A 250 -2.68 -7.86 -9.70
CA TYR A 250 -1.77 -6.79 -10.12
C TYR A 250 -2.46 -5.75 -11.00
N VAL A 251 -2.04 -4.50 -10.83
CA VAL A 251 -2.44 -3.36 -11.66
C VAL A 251 -1.20 -2.77 -12.33
N PRO A 252 -0.82 -3.28 -13.50
CA PRO A 252 0.30 -2.75 -14.28
C PRO A 252 -0.09 -1.51 -15.09
N THR A 253 0.86 -0.61 -15.35
CA THR A 253 0.72 0.44 -16.35
C THR A 253 0.76 -0.15 -17.78
N ARG A 254 0.41 0.64 -18.81
CA ARG A 254 0.53 0.21 -20.21
C ARG A 254 1.95 -0.22 -20.53
N GLU A 255 2.93 0.57 -20.12
CA GLU A 255 4.35 0.28 -20.31
C GLU A 255 4.77 -1.00 -19.58
N GLY A 256 4.21 -1.24 -18.38
CA GLY A 256 4.41 -2.49 -17.63
C GLY A 256 3.86 -3.70 -18.37
N VAL A 257 2.68 -3.59 -19.01
CA VAL A 257 2.10 -4.65 -19.84
C VAL A 257 2.94 -4.90 -21.09
N GLU A 258 3.37 -3.85 -21.79
CA GLU A 258 4.23 -3.95 -22.97
C GLU A 258 5.59 -4.60 -22.68
N ALA A 259 6.16 -4.32 -21.49
CA ALA A 259 7.39 -4.95 -21.03
C ALA A 259 7.21 -6.45 -20.74
N GLY A 260 5.99 -6.87 -20.42
CA GLY A 260 5.62 -8.26 -20.13
C GLY A 260 6.30 -8.82 -18.88
N GLY A 261 5.97 -10.04 -18.50
CA GLY A 261 6.50 -10.75 -17.33
C GLY A 261 5.50 -10.83 -16.19
N TYR A 262 5.93 -11.44 -15.06
CA TYR A 262 5.08 -11.64 -13.89
C TYR A 262 4.57 -10.29 -13.35
N GLY A 263 3.30 -10.24 -12.96
CA GLY A 263 2.63 -8.99 -12.53
C GLY A 263 1.99 -8.22 -13.69
N ALA A 264 2.40 -8.45 -14.95
CA ALA A 264 1.73 -7.91 -16.15
C ALA A 264 1.03 -8.98 -16.98
N ASP A 265 1.31 -10.25 -16.71
CA ASP A 265 0.70 -11.41 -17.34
C ASP A 265 -0.81 -11.47 -17.01
N PRO A 266 -1.69 -11.77 -17.97
CA PRO A 266 -3.14 -11.91 -17.73
C PRO A 266 -3.50 -12.89 -16.61
N LEU A 267 -2.68 -13.91 -16.32
CA LEU A 267 -2.94 -14.84 -15.22
C LEU A 267 -2.97 -14.16 -13.84
N VAL A 268 -2.25 -13.06 -13.68
CA VAL A 268 -2.14 -12.33 -12.40
C VAL A 268 -2.53 -10.85 -12.51
N ALA A 269 -2.82 -10.34 -13.70
CA ALA A 269 -3.26 -8.96 -13.92
C ALA A 269 -4.58 -8.96 -14.70
N TRP A 270 -5.67 -9.05 -13.99
CA TRP A 270 -7.01 -9.24 -14.57
C TRP A 270 -7.61 -7.95 -15.11
N VAL A 271 -7.16 -6.81 -14.63
CA VAL A 271 -7.68 -5.50 -15.02
C VAL A 271 -7.43 -5.18 -16.50
N PRO A 272 -8.34 -4.48 -17.18
CA PRO A 272 -8.10 -4.01 -18.55
C PRO A 272 -6.84 -3.18 -18.67
N VAL A 273 -6.12 -3.32 -19.78
CA VAL A 273 -4.97 -2.46 -20.10
C VAL A 273 -5.43 -1.00 -20.14
N GLY A 274 -4.74 -0.12 -19.43
CA GLY A 274 -5.11 1.30 -19.28
C GLY A 274 -5.91 1.60 -18.01
N THR A 275 -6.21 0.61 -17.18
CA THR A 275 -6.87 0.85 -15.88
C THR A 275 -5.97 1.65 -14.94
N ALA A 276 -4.67 1.40 -14.94
CA ALA A 276 -3.69 2.16 -14.14
C ALA A 276 -3.73 3.66 -14.47
N GLU A 277 -3.77 4.01 -15.75
CA GLU A 277 -3.82 5.40 -16.21
C GLU A 277 -5.12 6.09 -15.79
N LYS A 278 -6.26 5.40 -15.88
CA LYS A 278 -7.53 5.92 -15.37
C LYS A 278 -7.52 6.10 -13.86
N MET A 279 -6.89 5.18 -13.13
CA MET A 279 -6.72 5.27 -11.67
C MET A 279 -5.88 6.50 -11.28
N ILE A 280 -4.77 6.76 -11.99
CA ILE A 280 -3.94 7.93 -11.79
C ILE A 280 -4.75 9.21 -12.02
N GLU A 281 -5.45 9.29 -13.17
CA GLU A 281 -6.28 10.44 -13.52
C GLU A 281 -7.34 10.72 -12.45
N LYS A 282 -8.06 9.68 -12.01
CA LYS A 282 -9.11 9.81 -10.99
C LYS A 282 -8.54 10.24 -9.63
N ALA A 283 -7.42 9.65 -9.21
CA ALA A 283 -6.77 10.03 -7.96
C ALA A 283 -6.36 11.51 -7.95
N VAL A 284 -5.70 11.98 -9.00
CA VAL A 284 -5.27 13.38 -9.14
C VAL A 284 -6.48 14.33 -9.22
N GLN A 285 -7.51 13.93 -9.97
CA GLN A 285 -8.77 14.70 -10.06
C GLN A 285 -9.45 14.82 -8.69
N ASN A 286 -9.54 13.73 -7.94
CA ASN A 286 -10.12 13.73 -6.59
C ASN A 286 -9.35 14.66 -5.65
N ILE A 287 -8.01 14.57 -5.62
CA ILE A 287 -7.18 15.46 -4.79
C ILE A 287 -7.46 16.92 -5.16
N THR A 288 -7.46 17.24 -6.45
CA THR A 288 -7.72 18.61 -6.93
C THR A 288 -9.11 19.09 -6.51
N THR A 289 -10.13 18.24 -6.60
CA THR A 289 -11.51 18.56 -6.21
C THR A 289 -11.63 18.81 -4.71
N LEU A 290 -10.95 17.99 -3.89
CA LEU A 290 -11.00 18.11 -2.42
C LEU A 290 -10.26 19.36 -1.91
N MET A 291 -9.29 19.87 -2.67
CA MET A 291 -8.51 21.08 -2.33
C MET A 291 -9.25 22.39 -2.70
N ASN A 292 -10.26 22.32 -3.59
CA ASN A 292 -11.10 23.46 -3.97
C ASN A 292 -12.36 23.53 -3.11
#